data_ee4c1afa7ea291bb01ebac2a3e84a3e0
#
_entry.id   ee4c1afa7ea291bb01ebac2a3e84a3e0
#
_cell.length_a   1.000
_cell.length_b   1.000
_cell.length_c   1.000
_cell.angle_alpha   90.00
_cell.angle_beta   90.00
_cell.angle_gamma   90.00
#
_symmetry.space_group_name_H-M   'P 1'
#
loop_
_entity.id
_entity.type
_entity.pdbx_description
1 polymer ?
#
loop_
_entity_poly.entity_id
_entity_poly.type
_entity_poly.pdbx_seq_one_letter_code
_entity_poly.pdbx_strand_id
1 'polypeptide(L)'
;MDTIDIKLLKLLQRNSDLPLTEISRRIGISTTPCWNRIKKLEERGIIKNKVSVLDRVKAGFPVTVFLSITVSNHNSDWYTKFEEAVVKHGQIMEVHRLTGSSADYLLKIIAKSIEDYDVFQQKLIAEIQF
;
A
#
# COMPACT_ATOMS: atom_id res chain seq x y z
N MET A 1 -16.10 -16.74 -5.31
CA MET A 1 -15.51 -17.08 -4.00
C MET A 1 -16.60 -17.59 -3.07
N ASP A 2 -16.37 -18.70 -2.43
CA ASP A 2 -17.30 -19.25 -1.45
C ASP A 2 -16.95 -18.82 -0.01
N THR A 3 -17.73 -19.31 0.96
CA THR A 3 -17.54 -18.97 2.37
C THR A 3 -16.17 -19.39 2.90
N ILE A 4 -15.62 -20.51 2.43
CA ILE A 4 -14.30 -21.00 2.84
C ILE A 4 -13.21 -20.08 2.31
N ASP A 5 -13.30 -19.64 1.06
CA ASP A 5 -12.35 -18.69 0.48
C ASP A 5 -12.34 -17.36 1.27
N ILE A 6 -13.51 -16.87 1.65
CA ILE A 6 -13.62 -15.65 2.46
C ILE A 6 -12.95 -15.83 3.83
N LYS A 7 -13.16 -16.97 4.50
CA LYS A 7 -12.49 -17.27 5.77
C LYS A 7 -10.97 -17.34 5.60
N LEU A 8 -10.49 -17.97 4.53
CA LEU A 8 -9.06 -18.03 4.20
C LEU A 8 -8.47 -16.62 4.04
N LEU A 9 -9.14 -15.77 3.24
CA LEU A 9 -8.66 -14.41 3.00
C LEU A 9 -8.63 -13.58 4.27
N LYS A 10 -9.64 -13.68 5.12
CA LYS A 10 -9.66 -12.99 6.41
C LYS A 10 -8.49 -13.40 7.32
N LEU A 11 -8.17 -14.70 7.34
CA LEU A 11 -7.05 -15.20 8.12
C LEU A 11 -5.72 -14.73 7.54
N LEU A 12 -5.52 -14.88 6.23
CA LEU A 12 -4.28 -14.53 5.55
C LEU A 12 -3.98 -13.03 5.59
N GLN A 13 -5.01 -12.18 5.57
CA GLN A 13 -4.83 -10.73 5.74
C GLN A 13 -4.25 -10.36 7.10
N ARG A 14 -4.51 -11.16 8.12
CA ARG A 14 -3.99 -10.93 9.46
C ARG A 14 -2.60 -11.52 9.66
N ASN A 15 -2.38 -12.72 9.14
CA ASN A 15 -1.11 -13.42 9.27
C ASN A 15 -0.94 -14.41 8.12
N SER A 16 -0.18 -14.02 7.10
CA SER A 16 0.14 -14.89 5.96
C SER A 16 1.29 -15.83 6.22
N ASP A 17 1.94 -15.73 7.38
CA ASP A 17 3.15 -16.48 7.73
C ASP A 17 2.83 -17.79 8.50
N LEU A 18 1.56 -18.10 8.70
CA LEU A 18 1.14 -19.34 9.34
C LEU A 18 1.48 -20.55 8.46
N PRO A 19 1.95 -21.67 9.06
CA PRO A 19 2.10 -22.91 8.32
C PRO A 19 0.76 -23.39 7.74
N LEU A 20 0.82 -24.08 6.60
CA LEU A 20 -0.39 -24.60 5.94
C LEU A 20 -1.21 -25.49 6.87
N THR A 21 -0.57 -26.29 7.70
CA THR A 21 -1.23 -27.15 8.68
C THR A 21 -2.06 -26.33 9.67
N GLU A 22 -1.56 -25.20 10.13
CA GLU A 22 -2.28 -24.31 11.04
C GLU A 22 -3.42 -23.58 10.34
N ILE A 23 -3.21 -23.14 9.12
CA ILE A 23 -4.25 -22.50 8.30
C ILE A 23 -5.41 -23.47 8.09
N SER A 24 -5.12 -24.70 7.65
CA SER A 24 -6.13 -25.74 7.41
C SER A 24 -6.90 -26.08 8.66
N ARG A 25 -6.21 -26.18 9.81
CA ARG A 25 -6.86 -26.43 11.10
C ARG A 25 -7.84 -25.34 11.48
N ARG A 26 -7.46 -24.08 11.34
CA ARG A 26 -8.31 -22.93 11.69
C ARG A 26 -9.51 -22.79 10.77
N ILE A 27 -9.34 -23.12 9.49
CA ILE A 27 -10.42 -23.05 8.50
C ILE A 27 -11.34 -24.28 8.59
N GLY A 28 -10.83 -25.42 9.09
CA GLY A 28 -11.59 -26.65 9.23
C GLY A 28 -11.64 -27.49 7.95
N ILE A 29 -10.60 -27.44 7.13
CA ILE A 29 -10.42 -28.31 5.95
C ILE A 29 -9.05 -28.96 5.98
N SER A 30 -8.87 -30.03 5.21
CA SER A 30 -7.57 -30.71 5.11
C SER A 30 -6.57 -29.87 4.31
N THR A 31 -5.27 -30.21 4.46
CA THR A 31 -4.18 -29.38 3.92
C THR A 31 -4.18 -29.26 2.40
N THR A 32 -4.42 -30.36 1.67
CA THR A 32 -4.40 -30.32 0.22
C THR A 32 -5.50 -29.43 -0.38
N PRO A 33 -6.78 -29.57 -0.01
CA PRO A 33 -7.79 -28.61 -0.46
C PRO A 33 -7.51 -27.17 -0.03
N CYS A 34 -6.93 -26.97 1.14
CA CYS A 34 -6.54 -25.65 1.62
C CYS A 34 -5.49 -25.03 0.70
N TRP A 35 -4.44 -25.77 0.38
CA TRP A 35 -3.38 -25.33 -0.53
C TRP A 35 -3.95 -25.01 -1.92
N ASN A 36 -4.82 -25.88 -2.46
CA ASN A 36 -5.42 -25.67 -3.76
C ASN A 36 -6.24 -24.37 -3.81
N ARG A 37 -7.00 -24.08 -2.77
CA ARG A 37 -7.79 -22.84 -2.68
C ARG A 37 -6.91 -21.60 -2.64
N ILE A 38 -5.85 -21.62 -1.85
CA ILE A 38 -4.88 -20.52 -1.77
C ILE A 38 -4.24 -20.28 -3.14
N LYS A 39 -3.82 -21.35 -3.82
CA LYS A 39 -3.24 -21.25 -5.18
C LYS A 39 -4.19 -20.63 -6.18
N LYS A 40 -5.45 -21.02 -6.18
CA LYS A 40 -6.46 -20.43 -7.06
C LYS A 40 -6.68 -18.95 -6.77
N LEU A 41 -6.68 -18.55 -5.50
CA LEU A 41 -6.81 -17.14 -5.11
C LEU A 41 -5.60 -16.32 -5.58
N GLU A 42 -4.40 -16.88 -5.53
CA GLU A 42 -3.18 -16.26 -6.07
C GLU A 42 -3.26 -16.15 -7.60
N GLU A 43 -3.60 -17.24 -8.30
CA GLU A 43 -3.71 -17.28 -9.76
C GLU A 43 -4.76 -16.30 -10.30
N ARG A 44 -5.86 -16.13 -9.58
CA ARG A 44 -6.92 -15.17 -9.93
C ARG A 44 -6.56 -13.73 -9.57
N GLY A 45 -5.41 -13.51 -8.93
CA GLY A 45 -4.97 -12.18 -8.52
C GLY A 45 -5.70 -11.59 -7.33
N ILE A 46 -6.55 -12.37 -6.64
CA ILE A 46 -7.23 -11.92 -5.42
C ILE A 46 -6.20 -11.77 -4.29
N ILE A 47 -5.28 -12.72 -4.16
CA ILE A 47 -4.07 -12.55 -3.37
C ILE A 47 -3.01 -11.99 -4.32
N LYS A 48 -2.69 -10.72 -4.18
CA LYS A 48 -1.76 -10.03 -5.06
C LYS A 48 -0.31 -10.27 -4.68
N ASN A 49 0.02 -10.09 -3.41
CA ASN A 49 1.38 -10.21 -2.88
C ASN A 49 1.36 -10.65 -1.42
N LYS A 50 2.47 -11.24 -0.99
CA LYS A 50 2.79 -11.43 0.42
C LYS A 50 3.95 -10.51 0.74
N VAL A 51 3.78 -9.64 1.73
CA VAL A 51 4.80 -8.66 2.09
C VAL A 51 5.06 -8.68 3.59
N SER A 52 6.27 -8.33 3.98
CA SER A 52 6.60 -8.09 5.38
C SER A 52 6.11 -6.71 5.77
N VAL A 53 5.42 -6.60 6.90
CA VAL A 53 5.03 -5.33 7.49
C VAL A 53 6.13 -4.91 8.45
N LEU A 54 6.72 -3.73 8.22
CA LEU A 54 7.84 -3.24 9.01
C LEU A 54 7.37 -2.30 10.11
N ASP A 55 8.06 -2.33 11.24
CA ASP A 55 7.98 -1.26 12.23
C ASP A 55 8.83 -0.10 11.72
N ARG A 56 8.20 0.97 11.27
CA ARG A 56 8.88 2.10 10.62
C ARG A 56 9.83 2.82 11.55
N VAL A 57 9.48 2.94 12.82
CA VAL A 57 10.35 3.59 13.83
C VAL A 57 11.64 2.80 13.98
N LYS A 58 11.54 1.49 14.16
CA LYS A 58 12.71 0.60 14.28
C LYS A 58 13.51 0.52 12.99
N ALA A 59 12.85 0.66 11.85
CA ALA A 59 13.51 0.68 10.55
C ALA A 59 14.18 2.03 10.21
N GLY A 60 14.04 3.05 11.06
CA GLY A 60 14.70 4.33 10.89
C GLY A 60 13.86 5.42 10.20
N PHE A 61 12.54 5.23 10.07
CA PHE A 61 11.62 6.20 9.45
C PHE A 61 10.48 6.56 10.43
N PRO A 62 10.78 7.29 11.52
CA PRO A 62 9.80 7.56 12.56
C PRO A 62 8.73 8.59 12.16
N VAL A 63 8.98 9.38 11.12
CA VAL A 63 8.07 10.46 10.71
C VAL A 63 7.16 9.97 9.58
N THR A 64 5.84 10.12 9.78
CA THR A 64 4.83 9.91 8.75
C THR A 64 4.09 11.22 8.52
N VAL A 65 4.02 11.64 7.28
CA VAL A 65 3.32 12.86 6.88
C VAL A 65 2.23 12.51 5.88
N PHE A 66 1.04 13.06 6.08
CA PHE A 66 -0.03 13.03 5.09
C PHE A 66 -0.10 14.40 4.42
N LEU A 67 0.30 14.44 3.16
CA LEU A 67 0.34 15.67 2.37
C LEU A 67 -0.89 15.74 1.46
N SER A 68 -1.70 16.78 1.64
CA SER A 68 -2.81 17.10 0.73
C SER A 68 -2.31 17.96 -0.41
N ILE A 69 -2.64 17.57 -1.63
CA ILE A 69 -2.26 18.30 -2.84
C ILE A 69 -3.52 18.82 -3.54
N THR A 70 -3.51 20.12 -3.87
CA THR A 70 -4.52 20.74 -4.71
C THR A 70 -3.89 21.06 -6.07
N VAL A 71 -4.52 20.59 -7.13
CA VAL A 71 -4.02 20.75 -8.49
C VAL A 71 -4.80 21.86 -9.19
N SER A 72 -4.09 22.89 -9.65
CA SER A 72 -4.72 24.02 -10.37
C SER A 72 -5.04 23.70 -11.82
N ASN A 73 -4.36 22.73 -12.42
CA ASN A 73 -4.52 22.36 -13.81
C ASN A 73 -4.49 20.83 -13.98
N HIS A 74 -5.67 20.25 -14.23
CA HIS A 74 -5.86 18.81 -14.38
C HIS A 74 -5.59 18.35 -15.83
N ASN A 75 -4.44 18.67 -16.38
CA ASN A 75 -4.09 18.19 -17.71
C ASN A 75 -3.32 16.87 -17.65
N SER A 76 -3.22 16.19 -18.78
CA SER A 76 -2.54 14.89 -18.88
C SER A 76 -1.03 14.99 -18.61
N ASP A 77 -0.40 16.11 -18.96
CA ASP A 77 1.03 16.33 -18.75
C ASP A 77 1.37 16.40 -17.26
N TRP A 78 0.55 17.11 -16.48
CA TRP A 78 0.72 17.18 -15.03
C TRP A 78 0.58 15.79 -14.42
N TYR A 79 -0.45 15.05 -14.82
CA TYR A 79 -0.75 13.73 -14.30
C TYR A 79 0.40 12.75 -14.59
N THR A 80 0.96 12.78 -15.80
CA THR A 80 2.10 11.94 -16.17
C THR A 80 3.32 12.25 -15.30
N LYS A 81 3.63 13.53 -15.10
CA LYS A 81 4.74 13.94 -14.23
C LYS A 81 4.51 13.51 -12.78
N PHE A 82 3.29 13.58 -12.31
CA PHE A 82 2.91 13.15 -10.97
C PHE A 82 3.13 11.65 -10.79
N GLU A 83 2.66 10.84 -11.71
CA GLU A 83 2.87 9.38 -11.68
C GLU A 83 4.36 9.03 -11.69
N GLU A 84 5.14 9.67 -12.54
CA GLU A 84 6.59 9.47 -12.61
C GLU A 84 7.27 9.82 -11.29
N ALA A 85 6.90 10.94 -10.67
CA ALA A 85 7.45 11.36 -9.39
C ALA A 85 7.10 10.38 -8.27
N VAL A 86 5.86 9.89 -8.23
CA VAL A 86 5.41 8.90 -7.25
C VAL A 86 6.23 7.62 -7.33
N VAL A 87 6.47 7.11 -8.54
CA VAL A 87 7.26 5.89 -8.75
C VAL A 87 8.73 6.11 -8.40
N LYS A 88 9.26 7.28 -8.74
CA LYS A 88 10.67 7.63 -8.51
C LYS A 88 11.02 7.77 -7.04
N HIS A 89 10.14 8.36 -6.24
CA HIS A 89 10.40 8.67 -4.84
C HIS A 89 9.87 7.56 -3.90
N GLY A 90 10.79 6.74 -3.39
CA GLY A 90 10.45 5.65 -2.47
C GLY A 90 9.86 6.11 -1.13
N GLN A 91 9.97 7.38 -0.77
CA GLN A 91 9.38 7.95 0.45
C GLN A 91 7.86 8.09 0.35
N ILE A 92 7.30 8.11 -0.86
CA ILE A 92 5.85 8.13 -1.08
C ILE A 92 5.34 6.69 -1.00
N MET A 93 4.61 6.40 0.07
CA MET A 93 4.12 5.05 0.35
C MET A 93 2.76 4.77 -0.26
N GLU A 94 1.90 5.78 -0.30
CA GLU A 94 0.53 5.65 -0.79
C GLU A 94 0.09 6.96 -1.44
N VAL A 95 -0.78 6.86 -2.43
CA VAL A 95 -1.45 7.99 -3.07
C VAL A 95 -2.94 7.67 -3.13
N HIS A 96 -3.76 8.60 -2.66
CA HIS A 96 -5.22 8.47 -2.66
C HIS A 96 -5.85 9.66 -3.37
N ARG A 97 -6.83 9.39 -4.24
CA ARG A 97 -7.68 10.43 -4.81
C ARG A 97 -8.70 10.86 -3.77
N LEU A 98 -8.85 12.16 -3.58
CA LEU A 98 -9.83 12.74 -2.67
C LEU A 98 -11.04 13.26 -3.43
N THR A 99 -12.21 13.12 -2.82
CA THR A 99 -13.47 13.69 -3.28
C THR A 99 -14.18 14.37 -2.11
N GLY A 100 -14.94 15.41 -2.40
CA GLY A 100 -15.69 16.12 -1.38
C GLY A 100 -14.87 17.07 -0.51
N SER A 101 -13.63 17.36 -0.88
CA SER A 101 -12.77 18.34 -0.22
C SER A 101 -12.13 19.28 -1.25
N SER A 102 -11.43 20.33 -0.76
CA SER A 102 -10.69 21.25 -1.63
C SER A 102 -9.40 20.63 -2.18
N ALA A 103 -8.91 19.56 -1.57
CA ALA A 103 -7.71 18.87 -2.03
C ALA A 103 -8.07 17.74 -3.01
N ASP A 104 -7.18 17.48 -3.95
CA ASP A 104 -7.36 16.47 -5.00
C ASP A 104 -6.73 15.13 -4.65
N TYR A 105 -5.57 15.16 -4.00
CA TYR A 105 -4.81 13.95 -3.64
C TYR A 105 -4.29 14.02 -2.22
N LEU A 106 -4.18 12.85 -1.60
CA LEU A 106 -3.54 12.66 -0.30
C LEU A 106 -2.38 11.69 -0.48
N LEU A 107 -1.18 12.12 -0.11
CA LEU A 107 0.02 11.30 -0.15
C LEU A 107 0.42 10.91 1.26
N LYS A 108 0.74 9.64 1.46
CA LYS A 108 1.39 9.17 2.70
C LYS A 108 2.89 9.10 2.44
N ILE A 109 3.65 9.87 3.19
CA ILE A 109 5.09 10.03 3.03
C ILE A 109 5.78 9.65 4.34
N ILE A 110 6.89 8.92 4.25
CA ILE A 110 7.73 8.59 5.40
C ILE A 110 9.04 9.35 5.31
N ALA A 111 9.62 9.67 6.46
CA ALA A 111 10.88 10.38 6.53
C ALA A 111 11.67 9.99 7.79
N LYS A 112 12.98 10.21 7.75
CA LYS A 112 13.88 9.96 8.87
C LYS A 112 13.74 11.03 9.95
N SER A 113 13.40 12.25 9.55
CA SER A 113 13.22 13.41 10.42
C SER A 113 12.29 14.42 9.76
N ILE A 114 11.87 15.45 10.52
CA ILE A 114 11.08 16.55 9.97
C ILE A 114 11.90 17.32 8.94
N GLU A 115 13.19 17.53 9.21
CA GLU A 115 14.11 18.20 8.29
C GLU A 115 14.26 17.42 6.98
N ASP A 116 14.35 16.11 7.05
CA ASP A 116 14.39 15.24 5.87
C ASP A 116 13.10 15.38 5.05
N TYR A 117 11.95 15.43 5.71
CA TYR A 117 10.68 15.66 5.05
C TYR A 117 10.63 17.03 4.35
N ASP A 118 11.08 18.09 5.00
CA ASP A 118 11.09 19.44 4.41
C ASP A 118 11.93 19.49 3.13
N VAL A 119 13.10 18.87 3.14
CA VAL A 119 13.95 18.75 1.94
C VAL A 119 13.22 17.98 0.84
N PHE A 120 12.59 16.87 1.19
CA PHE A 120 11.82 16.07 0.25
C PHE A 120 10.65 16.86 -0.36
N GLN A 121 9.90 17.58 0.45
CA GLN A 121 8.77 18.38 -0.02
C GLN A 121 9.20 19.45 -1.01
N GLN A 122 10.31 20.13 -0.76
CA GLN A 122 10.85 21.13 -1.68
C GLN A 122 11.19 20.52 -3.04
N LYS A 123 11.81 19.35 -3.06
CA LYS A 123 12.12 18.63 -4.30
C LYS A 123 10.85 18.23 -5.04
N LEU A 124 9.85 17.75 -4.32
CA LEU A 124 8.59 17.32 -4.91
C LEU A 124 7.84 18.50 -5.54
N ILE A 125 7.78 19.63 -4.86
CA ILE A 125 7.17 20.87 -5.38
C ILE A 125 7.87 21.32 -6.66
N ALA A 126 9.19 21.28 -6.70
CA ALA A 126 9.96 21.65 -7.88
C ALA A 126 9.69 20.74 -9.08
N GLU A 127 9.43 19.45 -8.84
CA GLU A 127 9.19 18.49 -9.91
C GLU A 127 7.78 18.56 -10.48
N ILE A 128 6.76 18.70 -9.65
CA ILE A 128 5.36 18.53 -10.09
C ILE A 128 4.50 19.79 -10.00
N GLN A 129 4.96 20.86 -9.45
CA GLN A 129 4.24 22.15 -9.39
C GLN A 129 2.78 22.01 -8.97
N PHE A 130 2.53 21.90 -7.69
CA PHE A 130 1.17 21.87 -7.13
C PHE A 130 0.92 23.00 -6.13
#